data_a97b02c80eb6338633ef3e194b2abed5
#
_entry.id   a97b02c80eb6338633ef3e194b2abed5
#
_cell.length_a   1.000
_cell.length_b   1.000
_cell.length_c   1.000
_cell.angle_alpha   90.00
_cell.angle_beta   90.00
_cell.angle_gamma   90.00
#
_symmetry.space_group_name_H-M   'P 1'
#
loop_
_entity.id
_entity.type
_entity.pdbx_description
1 polymer ?
#
loop_
_entity_poly.entity_id
_entity_poly.type
_entity_poly.pdbx_seq_one_letter_code
_entity_poly.pdbx_strand_id
1 'polypeptide(L)'
;MKKTSSQIETDLYKYFKDKINTLINGQTYRSGVRPLNSQKEDCVISFLTGLDGQYQTGVININIFVPTVKNNDNQYRKNFVRCEAIEQALMPIIEEAKTALHNYKLRLHQMIQTFEDMDIKQFFINAKVKFRYNTFNN
;
A
#
# COMPACT_ATOMS: atom_id res chain seq x y z
N MET A 1 -16.39 -18.88 -4.37
CA MET A 1 -17.32 -17.95 -3.71
C MET A 1 -16.83 -16.52 -3.89
N LYS A 2 -17.73 -15.61 -4.20
CA LYS A 2 -17.38 -14.20 -4.39
C LYS A 2 -17.11 -13.52 -3.06
N LYS A 3 -16.28 -12.48 -3.10
CA LYS A 3 -15.96 -11.65 -1.94
C LYS A 3 -16.40 -10.21 -2.17
N THR A 4 -16.65 -9.51 -1.09
CA THR A 4 -16.90 -8.05 -1.12
C THR A 4 -15.58 -7.30 -1.15
N SER A 5 -15.65 -6.01 -1.47
CA SER A 5 -14.45 -5.16 -1.45
C SER A 5 -13.75 -5.15 -0.08
N SER A 6 -14.53 -5.13 0.99
CA SER A 6 -13.97 -5.14 2.35
C SER A 6 -13.29 -6.47 2.68
N GLN A 7 -13.82 -7.58 2.19
CA GLN A 7 -13.19 -8.88 2.39
C GLN A 7 -11.86 -8.99 1.64
N ILE A 8 -11.82 -8.49 0.41
CA ILE A 8 -10.57 -8.46 -0.38
C ILE A 8 -9.54 -7.56 0.29
N GLU A 9 -9.96 -6.38 0.74
CA GLU A 9 -9.09 -5.47 1.49
C GLU A 9 -8.54 -6.16 2.73
N THR A 10 -9.38 -6.87 3.48
CA THR A 10 -8.97 -7.61 4.68
C THR A 10 -7.92 -8.67 4.34
N ASP A 11 -8.15 -9.46 3.30
CA ASP A 11 -7.21 -10.52 2.91
C ASP A 11 -5.83 -9.95 2.57
N LEU A 12 -5.80 -8.89 1.77
CA LEU A 12 -4.54 -8.30 1.35
C LEU A 12 -3.87 -7.50 2.47
N TYR A 13 -4.65 -6.84 3.32
CA TYR A 13 -4.15 -6.20 4.52
C TYR A 13 -3.43 -7.21 5.42
N LYS A 14 -4.07 -8.35 5.71
CA LYS A 14 -3.48 -9.39 6.57
C LYS A 14 -2.19 -9.96 5.98
N TYR A 15 -2.15 -10.12 4.67
CA TYR A 15 -0.96 -10.62 4.01
C TYR A 15 0.21 -9.64 4.08
N PHE A 16 -0.04 -8.38 3.75
CA PHE A 16 1.03 -7.39 3.61
C PHE A 16 1.47 -6.76 4.93
N LYS A 17 0.61 -6.73 5.93
CA LYS A 17 0.82 -5.98 7.17
C LYS A 17 2.19 -6.23 7.80
N ASP A 18 2.49 -7.47 8.14
CA ASP A 18 3.72 -7.78 8.87
C ASP A 18 4.96 -7.56 8.01
N LYS A 19 4.85 -7.81 6.71
CA LYS A 19 5.95 -7.63 5.77
C LYS A 19 6.30 -6.14 5.61
N ILE A 20 5.29 -5.31 5.44
CA ILE A 20 5.48 -3.87 5.27
C ILE A 20 5.94 -3.22 6.57
N ASN A 21 5.44 -3.67 7.71
CA ASN A 21 5.85 -3.15 9.01
C ASN A 21 7.35 -3.27 9.27
N THR A 22 8.03 -4.21 8.60
CA THR A 22 9.49 -4.32 8.72
C THR A 22 10.24 -3.19 8.01
N LEU A 23 9.59 -2.46 7.11
CA LEU A 23 10.21 -1.40 6.31
C LEU A 23 10.05 -0.01 6.93
N ILE A 24 9.12 0.16 7.83
CA ILE A 24 8.64 1.47 8.30
C ILE A 24 8.74 1.57 9.82
N ASN A 25 8.75 2.79 10.32
CA ASN A 25 8.79 3.02 11.77
C ASN A 25 7.41 3.14 12.40
N GLY A 26 6.36 3.17 11.59
CA GLY A 26 4.96 3.18 12.03
C GLY A 26 4.31 1.81 11.88
N GLN A 27 3.04 1.83 11.49
CA GLN A 27 2.22 0.63 11.37
C GLN A 27 1.49 0.60 10.04
N THR A 28 0.98 -0.57 9.67
CA THR A 28 0.09 -0.73 8.52
C THR A 28 -1.36 -0.73 8.99
N TYR A 29 -2.17 0.08 8.34
CA TYR A 29 -3.59 0.29 8.66
C TYR A 29 -4.46 -0.03 7.46
N ARG A 30 -5.70 -0.34 7.73
CA ARG A 30 -6.76 -0.34 6.72
C ARG A 30 -7.22 1.10 6.46
N SER A 31 -7.95 1.31 5.36
CA SER A 31 -8.44 2.64 5.02
C SER A 31 -9.30 3.23 6.15
N GLY A 32 -9.10 4.51 6.44
CA GLY A 32 -9.85 5.22 7.46
C GLY A 32 -9.39 5.00 8.89
N VAL A 33 -8.30 4.27 9.12
CA VAL A 33 -7.87 3.88 10.48
C VAL A 33 -6.55 4.53 10.90
N ARG A 34 -5.78 5.06 9.96
CA ARG A 34 -4.51 5.74 10.30
C ARG A 34 -4.78 6.88 11.27
N PRO A 35 -4.03 6.97 12.41
CA PRO A 35 -4.23 8.07 13.36
C PRO A 35 -4.07 9.44 12.70
N LEU A 36 -4.98 10.36 13.01
CA LEU A 36 -4.84 11.76 12.59
C LEU A 36 -3.55 12.33 13.18
N ASN A 37 -2.89 13.18 12.44
CA ASN A 37 -1.65 13.84 12.86
C ASN A 37 -0.46 12.90 13.11
N SER A 38 -0.51 11.65 12.61
CA SER A 38 0.63 10.76 12.72
C SER A 38 1.84 11.35 11.99
N GLN A 39 2.99 11.34 12.67
CA GLN A 39 4.28 11.76 12.10
C GLN A 39 5.19 10.55 11.88
N LYS A 40 4.62 9.36 11.87
CA LYS A 40 5.36 8.13 11.60
C LYS A 40 5.18 7.71 10.16
N GLU A 41 6.11 6.90 9.69
CA GLU A 41 5.95 6.23 8.40
C GLU A 41 4.89 5.15 8.57
N ASP A 42 3.69 5.41 8.10
CA ASP A 42 2.58 4.48 8.19
C ASP A 42 2.17 4.03 6.79
N CYS A 43 1.68 2.81 6.71
CA CYS A 43 1.11 2.27 5.49
C CYS A 43 -0.41 2.21 5.62
N VAL A 44 -1.10 2.59 4.55
CA VAL A 44 -2.55 2.40 4.45
C VAL A 44 -2.84 1.53 3.24
N ILE A 45 -3.53 0.43 3.47
CA ILE A 45 -3.99 -0.47 2.41
C ILE A 45 -5.48 -0.23 2.20
N SER A 46 -5.87 0.08 0.97
CA SER A 46 -7.26 0.39 0.65
C SER A 46 -7.66 -0.23 -0.68
N PHE A 47 -8.91 -0.66 -0.75
CA PHE A 47 -9.53 -1.09 -2.00
C PHE A 47 -9.83 0.15 -2.84
N LEU A 48 -9.35 0.17 -4.08
CA LEU A 48 -9.58 1.30 -4.98
C LEU A 48 -10.79 1.09 -5.87
N THR A 49 -10.80 -0.01 -6.61
CA THR A 49 -11.87 -0.33 -7.55
C THR A 49 -11.86 -1.81 -7.88
N GLY A 50 -12.99 -2.31 -8.36
CA GLY A 50 -13.06 -3.71 -8.76
C GLY A 50 -14.26 -3.99 -9.65
N LEU A 51 -14.17 -5.09 -10.36
CA LEU A 51 -15.23 -5.64 -11.22
C LEU A 51 -15.66 -7.00 -10.70
N ASP A 52 -16.94 -7.23 -10.74
CA ASP A 52 -17.54 -8.50 -10.36
C ASP A 52 -17.70 -9.40 -11.58
N GLY A 53 -17.53 -10.71 -11.37
CA GLY A 53 -17.64 -11.71 -12.44
C GLY A 53 -17.16 -13.07 -11.97
N GLN A 54 -16.92 -13.99 -12.90
CA GLN A 54 -16.30 -15.28 -12.58
C GLN A 54 -14.95 -15.10 -11.92
N TYR A 55 -14.19 -14.13 -12.41
CA TYR A 55 -13.00 -13.62 -11.75
C TYR A 55 -13.33 -12.24 -11.26
N GLN A 56 -13.04 -12.00 -10.01
CA GLN A 56 -13.13 -10.64 -9.47
C GLN A 56 -11.78 -9.98 -9.66
N THR A 57 -11.77 -8.85 -10.35
CA THR A 57 -10.54 -8.13 -10.66
C THR A 57 -10.63 -6.71 -10.13
N GLY A 58 -9.49 -6.11 -9.87
CA GLY A 58 -9.46 -4.73 -9.42
C GLY A 58 -8.08 -4.28 -9.00
N VAL A 59 -8.05 -3.21 -8.24
CA VAL A 59 -6.82 -2.58 -7.79
C VAL A 59 -6.90 -2.29 -6.29
N ILE A 60 -5.84 -2.65 -5.59
CA ILE A 60 -5.60 -2.27 -4.19
C ILE A 60 -4.51 -1.20 -4.19
N ASN A 61 -4.69 -0.16 -3.39
CA ASN A 61 -3.66 0.83 -3.11
C ASN A 61 -2.86 0.43 -1.87
N ILE A 62 -1.55 0.48 -1.99
CA ILE A 62 -0.62 0.43 -0.86
C ILE A 62 0.03 1.81 -0.81
N ASN A 63 -0.31 2.61 0.19
CA ASN A 63 0.23 3.94 0.38
C ASN A 63 1.08 3.99 1.63
N ILE A 64 2.36 4.30 1.48
CA ILE A 64 3.28 4.42 2.61
C ILE A 64 3.65 5.89 2.77
N PHE A 65 3.23 6.47 3.89
CA PHE A 65 3.44 7.89 4.19
C PHE A 65 4.82 8.10 4.79
N VAL A 66 5.50 9.14 4.31
CA VAL A 66 6.82 9.52 4.80
C VAL A 66 6.77 10.99 5.17
N PRO A 67 6.93 11.33 6.45
CA PRO A 67 6.97 12.73 6.88
C PRO A 67 8.07 13.49 6.17
N THR A 68 7.81 14.78 5.91
CA THR A 68 8.83 15.68 5.37
C THR A 68 9.91 15.96 6.40
N VAL A 69 11.07 16.33 5.93
CA VAL A 69 12.15 16.82 6.79
C VAL A 69 12.11 18.35 6.77
N LYS A 70 12.38 18.97 7.93
CA LYS A 70 12.40 20.41 8.07
C LYS A 70 13.84 20.87 8.15
N ASN A 71 14.23 21.73 7.21
CA ASN A 71 15.58 22.27 7.16
C ASN A 71 15.73 23.49 8.08
N ASN A 72 16.96 24.03 8.17
CA ASN A 72 17.28 25.21 8.97
C ASN A 72 16.48 26.45 8.53
N ASP A 73 16.00 26.48 7.29
CA ASP A 73 15.15 27.54 6.75
C ASP A 73 13.66 27.38 7.09
N ASN A 74 13.31 26.40 7.92
CA ASN A 74 11.95 26.05 8.31
C ASN A 74 11.06 25.61 7.15
N GLN A 75 11.64 25.19 6.03
CA GLN A 75 10.87 24.64 4.91
C GLN A 75 10.74 23.14 5.03
N TYR A 76 9.57 22.64 4.67
CA TYR A 76 9.28 21.21 4.63
C TYR A 76 9.71 20.64 3.29
N ARG A 77 10.59 19.65 3.32
CA ARG A 77 11.15 19.05 2.11
C ARG A 77 10.96 17.55 2.10
N LYS A 78 10.89 17.02 0.90
CA LYS A 78 10.80 15.57 0.69
C LYS A 78 12.05 14.88 1.28
N ASN A 79 11.81 13.80 2.02
CA ASN A 79 12.90 12.94 2.47
C ASN A 79 13.23 11.95 1.36
N PHE A 80 14.08 12.36 0.42
CA PHE A 80 14.44 11.55 -0.75
C PHE A 80 15.06 10.23 -0.38
N VAL A 81 15.99 10.23 0.56
CA VAL A 81 16.71 9.03 0.97
C VAL A 81 15.72 7.98 1.47
N ARG A 82 14.80 8.39 2.29
CA ARG A 82 13.83 7.48 2.88
C ARG A 82 12.81 6.99 1.86
N CYS A 83 12.31 7.90 1.01
CA CYS A 83 11.35 7.52 -0.04
C CYS A 83 11.96 6.50 -1.01
N GLU A 84 13.19 6.72 -1.47
CA GLU A 84 13.86 5.80 -2.38
C GLU A 84 14.09 4.44 -1.72
N ALA A 85 14.52 4.43 -0.46
CA ALA A 85 14.76 3.19 0.27
C ALA A 85 13.49 2.36 0.40
N ILE A 86 12.37 3.00 0.73
CA ILE A 86 11.09 2.31 0.87
C ILE A 86 10.57 1.83 -0.49
N GLU A 87 10.67 2.65 -1.53
CA GLU A 87 10.28 2.24 -2.89
C GLU A 87 11.01 0.96 -3.29
N GLN A 88 12.33 0.93 -3.10
CA GLN A 88 13.14 -0.23 -3.46
C GLN A 88 12.81 -1.45 -2.60
N ALA A 89 12.58 -1.26 -1.31
CA ALA A 89 12.30 -2.36 -0.39
C ALA A 89 10.89 -2.95 -0.59
N LEU A 90 9.96 -2.16 -1.10
CA LEU A 90 8.59 -2.60 -1.36
C LEU A 90 8.51 -3.53 -2.57
N MET A 91 9.37 -3.35 -3.56
CA MET A 91 9.32 -4.15 -4.79
C MET A 91 9.42 -5.66 -4.54
N PRO A 92 10.41 -6.18 -3.80
CA PRO A 92 10.48 -7.61 -3.56
C PRO A 92 9.30 -8.15 -2.75
N ILE A 93 8.69 -7.34 -1.90
CA ILE A 93 7.50 -7.76 -1.15
C ILE A 93 6.34 -8.02 -2.10
N ILE A 94 6.13 -7.15 -3.09
CA ILE A 94 5.09 -7.34 -4.10
C ILE A 94 5.41 -8.51 -5.00
N GLU A 95 6.67 -8.68 -5.41
CA GLU A 95 7.09 -9.83 -6.22
C GLU A 95 6.85 -11.15 -5.50
N GLU A 96 7.18 -11.23 -4.21
CA GLU A 96 6.93 -12.43 -3.42
C GLU A 96 5.43 -12.74 -3.32
N ALA A 97 4.59 -11.72 -3.22
CA ALA A 97 3.15 -11.89 -3.11
C ALA A 97 2.54 -12.59 -4.32
N LYS A 98 3.17 -12.47 -5.50
CA LYS A 98 2.68 -13.11 -6.73
C LYS A 98 2.60 -14.62 -6.62
N THR A 99 3.47 -15.23 -5.83
CA THR A 99 3.52 -16.68 -5.67
C THR A 99 3.04 -17.18 -4.31
N ALA A 100 2.96 -16.30 -3.32
CA ALA A 100 2.63 -16.68 -1.95
C ALA A 100 1.12 -16.81 -1.70
N LEU A 101 0.30 -16.09 -2.44
CA LEU A 101 -1.16 -16.11 -2.29
C LEU A 101 -1.78 -17.00 -3.35
N HIS A 102 -2.45 -18.07 -2.91
CA HIS A 102 -2.98 -19.08 -3.83
C HIS A 102 -4.25 -18.65 -4.55
N ASN A 103 -5.09 -17.86 -3.89
CA ASN A 103 -6.40 -17.46 -4.43
C ASN A 103 -6.36 -16.14 -5.17
N TYR A 104 -5.23 -15.46 -5.13
CA TYR A 104 -5.04 -14.17 -5.78
C TYR A 104 -3.89 -14.23 -6.77
N LYS A 105 -4.10 -13.59 -7.92
CA LYS A 105 -3.00 -13.25 -8.82
C LYS A 105 -2.77 -11.75 -8.69
N LEU A 106 -1.55 -11.37 -8.32
CA LEU A 106 -1.19 -9.99 -8.05
C LEU A 106 -0.10 -9.52 -9.01
N ARG A 107 -0.18 -8.24 -9.40
CA ARG A 107 0.91 -7.59 -10.14
C ARG A 107 0.80 -6.09 -9.96
N LEU A 108 1.91 -5.39 -10.14
CA LEU A 108 1.87 -3.93 -10.18
C LEU A 108 1.04 -3.48 -11.39
N HIS A 109 0.10 -2.58 -11.13
CA HIS A 109 -0.71 -1.96 -12.19
C HIS A 109 0.10 -0.92 -12.95
N GLN A 110 0.99 -0.23 -12.24
CA GLN A 110 1.88 0.78 -12.78
C GLN A 110 3.13 0.87 -11.91
N MET A 111 4.12 1.66 -12.35
CA MET A 111 5.34 1.89 -11.58
C MET A 111 5.00 2.42 -10.19
N ILE A 112 5.76 1.98 -9.18
CA ILE A 112 5.69 2.56 -7.84
C ILE A 112 6.12 4.03 -7.94
N GLN A 113 5.33 4.93 -7.37
CA GLN A 113 5.55 6.37 -7.46
C GLN A 113 5.41 7.02 -6.09
N THR A 114 6.01 8.17 -5.92
CA THR A 114 5.86 8.98 -4.72
C THR A 114 5.14 10.26 -5.06
N PHE A 115 4.10 10.58 -4.29
CA PHE A 115 3.26 11.78 -4.44
C PHE A 115 3.34 12.63 -3.18
N GLU A 116 3.08 13.91 -3.31
CA GLU A 116 3.00 14.80 -2.15
C GLU A 116 1.57 14.89 -1.62
N ASP A 117 1.46 15.02 -0.31
CA ASP A 117 0.22 15.38 0.39
C ASP A 117 0.55 16.52 1.35
N MET A 118 0.51 17.74 0.84
CA MET A 118 0.96 18.90 1.59
C MET A 118 -0.05 19.37 2.64
N ASP A 119 -1.29 18.89 2.60
CA ASP A 119 -2.26 19.13 3.66
C ASP A 119 -1.76 18.59 5.00
N ILE A 120 -1.03 17.48 4.96
CA ILE A 120 -0.43 16.87 6.15
C ILE A 120 1.08 16.99 6.17
N LYS A 121 1.68 17.70 5.22
CA LYS A 121 3.13 17.91 5.08
C LYS A 121 3.90 16.61 5.04
N GLN A 122 3.44 15.71 4.20
CA GLN A 122 4.05 14.38 4.00
C GLN A 122 4.07 14.04 2.52
N PHE A 123 4.88 13.07 2.18
CA PHE A 123 4.85 12.40 0.89
C PHE A 123 4.34 10.99 1.11
N PHE A 124 3.80 10.37 0.08
CA PHE A 124 3.44 8.96 0.19
C PHE A 124 3.87 8.20 -1.06
N ILE A 125 4.42 7.03 -0.80
CA ILE A 125 4.79 6.08 -1.84
C ILE A 125 3.53 5.29 -2.16
N ASN A 126 3.16 5.26 -3.44
CA ASN A 126 1.96 4.57 -3.90
C ASN A 126 2.33 3.37 -4.76
N ALA A 127 1.86 2.22 -4.36
CA ALA A 127 1.88 1.01 -5.17
C ALA A 127 0.44 0.60 -5.45
N LYS A 128 0.06 0.63 -6.72
CA LYS A 128 -1.23 0.11 -7.17
C LYS A 128 -1.02 -1.34 -7.58
N VAL A 129 -1.63 -2.24 -6.83
CA VAL A 129 -1.50 -3.68 -7.06
C VAL A 129 -2.79 -4.17 -7.69
N LYS A 130 -2.68 -4.62 -8.93
CA LYS A 130 -3.80 -5.24 -9.63
C LYS A 130 -4.00 -6.65 -9.11
N PHE A 131 -5.23 -7.00 -8.79
CA PHE A 131 -5.56 -8.34 -8.31
C PHE A 131 -6.55 -9.04 -9.23
N ARG A 132 -6.46 -10.36 -9.22
CA ARG A 132 -7.50 -11.24 -9.77
C ARG A 132 -7.78 -12.32 -8.72
N TYR A 133 -9.02 -12.36 -8.27
CA TYR A 133 -9.47 -13.35 -7.30
C TYR A 133 -10.30 -14.42 -8.03
N ASN A 134 -9.92 -15.68 -7.86
CA ASN A 134 -10.60 -16.79 -8.49
C ASN A 134 -11.76 -17.26 -7.61
N THR A 135 -12.97 -17.09 -8.08
CA THR A 135 -14.19 -17.47 -7.34
C THR A 135 -14.53 -18.94 -7.44
N PHE A 136 -13.92 -19.68 -8.35
CA PHE A 136 -14.26 -21.07 -8.60
C PHE A 136 -13.68 -22.06 -7.58
N ASN A 137 -12.53 -21.76 -7.04
CA ASN A 137 -11.77 -22.70 -6.20
C ASN A 137 -11.91 -22.42 -4.72
N ASN A 138 -13.09 -21.92 -4.32
CA ASN A 138 -13.32 -21.57 -2.91
C ASN A 138 -14.46 -22.35 -2.28
#